data_5aa1035db6bef31d28bba156b0516719
#
_entry.id   5aa1035db6bef31d28bba156b0516719
#
_cell.length_a   1.000
_cell.length_b   1.000
_cell.length_c   1.000
_cell.angle_alpha   90.00
_cell.angle_beta   90.00
_cell.angle_gamma   90.00
#
_symmetry.space_group_name_H-M   'P 1'
#
loop_
_entity.id
_entity.type
_entity.pdbx_description
1 polymer ?
#
loop_
_entity_poly.entity_id
_entity_poly.type
_entity_poly.pdbx_seq_one_letter_code
_entity_poly.pdbx_strand_id
1 'polypeptide(L)'
;MSQNSLVIRNATIVDGTGIEPFKGDVAIENGIIKEIGNVEDIYNNEIDAKGKILAPGFIDIHTHFDPQLCWDGYATPSIEHGVTTVVTGNCSLSLAPIKNGGQDKIISMFQVIEDIKKPTFDAAVPFSWETFGEYLDHIKPNLGINVGALIGHSAVRLYVMGEDSQKRKATDEEIREMCDIVEKSMESGALGVSSSYVDVDENFDPVPSRFSCKKEKIELARAATKTGRGVWQVVPYFIDMETQLKNIEELGDISLETGIMCTFQPVLSTPDAPKAEQIMAALQKERDRGAKVFGQTMPRCFDLNMRLSETSMLLFGMPTWKAIMDLPIDERKKSFADNEKQKILIEEAKNAQGMSAALPMLKVGDVYSKQNEIYKGKYLVEICETEGKDIGQVILDIALADDLKTEFQLMDVINSDKESVSYLIMNELCHFGASDAGAHITQFCGTGDTTHLLEHYVRDTKKISLSTAIHRMTQEVANDWGLHDRGVIQNGKAADLVLFDINEVGISKEAFVNDFPGEASRYMRYSKGYEAVIVNGSVVYDNNGYTDARSGKIV
;
A
#
# COMPACT_ATOMS: atom_id res chain seq x y z
N MET A 1 23.15 -5.97 33.28
CA MET A 1 22.57 -6.27 31.96
C MET A 1 21.21 -5.61 31.91
N SER A 2 20.90 -4.87 30.85
CA SER A 2 19.58 -4.23 30.71
C SER A 2 18.51 -5.32 30.54
N GLN A 3 17.29 -5.09 31.04
CA GLN A 3 16.18 -6.03 30.86
C GLN A 3 15.83 -6.29 29.36
N ASN A 4 16.24 -5.38 28.48
CA ASN A 4 15.99 -5.41 27.03
C ASN A 4 17.29 -5.64 26.25
N SER A 5 17.95 -6.79 26.45
CA SER A 5 19.14 -7.18 25.71
C SER A 5 18.91 -8.49 24.95
N LEU A 6 19.32 -8.51 23.67
CA LEU A 6 19.21 -9.63 22.76
C LEU A 6 20.49 -9.77 21.96
N VAL A 7 20.96 -10.99 21.72
CA VAL A 7 22.00 -11.27 20.75
C VAL A 7 21.51 -12.28 19.71
N ILE A 8 21.82 -12.03 18.44
CA ILE A 8 21.57 -12.95 17.33
C ILE A 8 22.92 -13.51 16.93
N ARG A 9 23.11 -14.82 17.11
CA ARG A 9 24.35 -15.56 16.88
C ARG A 9 24.38 -16.23 15.51
N ASN A 10 25.58 -16.41 14.99
CA ASN A 10 25.84 -17.27 13.82
C ASN A 10 25.03 -16.86 12.57
N ALA A 11 24.79 -15.57 12.36
CA ALA A 11 24.05 -15.09 11.21
C ALA A 11 24.91 -14.95 9.95
N THR A 12 24.30 -15.04 8.79
CA THR A 12 24.81 -14.47 7.55
C THR A 12 24.19 -13.08 7.41
N ILE A 13 24.98 -12.05 7.68
CA ILE A 13 24.52 -10.67 7.73
C ILE A 13 24.53 -10.08 6.33
N VAL A 14 23.38 -9.53 5.91
CA VAL A 14 23.21 -8.66 4.74
C VAL A 14 22.81 -7.28 5.29
N ASP A 15 23.78 -6.39 5.40
CA ASP A 15 23.66 -5.21 6.25
C ASP A 15 22.79 -4.06 5.72
N GLY A 16 22.27 -4.19 4.49
CA GLY A 16 21.46 -3.16 3.84
C GLY A 16 22.26 -2.16 2.99
N THR A 17 23.58 -2.15 3.07
CA THR A 17 24.43 -1.21 2.30
C THR A 17 24.65 -1.63 0.84
N GLY A 18 24.27 -2.87 0.49
CA GLY A 18 24.52 -3.44 -0.84
C GLY A 18 25.86 -4.18 -0.96
N ILE A 19 26.68 -4.24 0.10
CA ILE A 19 27.93 -5.02 0.12
C ILE A 19 27.66 -6.54 0.18
N GLU A 20 28.68 -7.35 -0.08
CA GLU A 20 28.60 -8.80 0.02
C GLU A 20 28.27 -9.26 1.45
N PRO A 21 27.44 -10.31 1.59
CA PRO A 21 27.10 -10.88 2.90
C PRO A 21 28.33 -11.36 3.67
N PHE A 22 28.31 -11.22 4.99
CA PHE A 22 29.36 -11.70 5.86
C PHE A 22 28.81 -12.44 7.09
N LYS A 23 29.65 -13.26 7.74
CA LYS A 23 29.28 -14.01 8.94
C LYS A 23 29.52 -13.16 10.19
N GLY A 24 28.60 -13.22 11.15
CA GLY A 24 28.75 -12.52 12.41
C GLY A 24 27.56 -12.67 13.34
N ASP A 25 27.72 -12.07 14.52
CA ASP A 25 26.67 -11.90 15.53
C ASP A 25 26.22 -10.44 15.53
N VAL A 26 25.02 -10.19 16.03
CA VAL A 26 24.49 -8.82 16.26
C VAL A 26 23.97 -8.72 17.68
N ALA A 27 24.57 -7.84 18.47
CA ALA A 27 24.13 -7.55 19.82
C ALA A 27 23.26 -6.30 19.87
N ILE A 28 22.19 -6.35 20.65
CA ILE A 28 21.15 -5.34 20.76
C ILE A 28 20.96 -4.96 22.22
N GLU A 29 20.98 -3.67 22.52
CA GLU A 29 20.64 -3.14 23.84
C GLU A 29 19.71 -1.93 23.72
N ASN A 30 18.62 -1.94 24.49
CA ASN A 30 17.64 -0.84 24.52
C ASN A 30 17.09 -0.46 23.13
N GLY A 31 16.89 -1.45 22.25
CA GLY A 31 16.36 -1.24 20.91
C GLY A 31 17.35 -0.75 19.87
N ILE A 32 18.65 -0.67 20.22
CA ILE A 32 19.73 -0.15 19.37
C ILE A 32 20.77 -1.26 19.14
N ILE A 33 21.29 -1.34 17.92
CA ILE A 33 22.41 -2.22 17.57
C ILE A 33 23.67 -1.70 18.27
N LYS A 34 24.24 -2.52 19.15
CA LYS A 34 25.41 -2.17 19.96
C LYS A 34 26.72 -2.64 19.34
N GLU A 35 26.73 -3.89 18.88
CA GLU A 35 27.94 -4.53 18.39
C GLU A 35 27.62 -5.51 17.27
N ILE A 36 28.52 -5.61 16.29
CA ILE A 36 28.41 -6.51 15.12
C ILE A 36 29.76 -7.22 14.96
N GLY A 37 29.72 -8.52 14.71
CA GLY A 37 30.91 -9.33 14.45
C GLY A 37 31.05 -10.50 15.42
N ASN A 38 32.15 -10.59 16.17
CA ASN A 38 32.34 -11.64 17.19
C ASN A 38 31.92 -11.09 18.55
N VAL A 39 30.70 -11.32 18.97
CA VAL A 39 30.16 -10.85 20.26
C VAL A 39 30.49 -11.87 21.34
N GLU A 40 31.40 -11.53 22.27
CA GLU A 40 31.81 -12.41 23.36
C GLU A 40 30.91 -12.31 24.59
N ASP A 41 30.20 -11.20 24.76
CA ASP A 41 29.34 -10.94 25.90
C ASP A 41 28.15 -11.91 25.97
N ILE A 42 27.71 -12.22 27.18
CA ILE A 42 26.52 -13.06 27.45
C ILE A 42 25.29 -12.13 27.53
N TYR A 43 24.24 -12.50 26.81
CA TYR A 43 22.97 -11.78 26.78
C TYR A 43 21.85 -12.59 27.45
N ASN A 44 20.83 -11.90 27.95
CA ASN A 44 19.69 -12.59 28.60
C ASN A 44 18.83 -13.34 27.60
N ASN A 45 18.72 -12.81 26.38
CA ASN A 45 18.00 -13.46 25.27
C ASN A 45 19.00 -13.71 24.14
N GLU A 46 18.94 -14.90 23.58
CA GLU A 46 19.82 -15.30 22.49
C GLU A 46 19.02 -16.04 21.42
N ILE A 47 19.25 -15.70 20.16
CA ILE A 47 18.71 -16.38 18.97
C ILE A 47 19.89 -16.94 18.18
N ASP A 48 19.95 -18.25 17.99
CA ASP A 48 20.92 -18.86 17.08
C ASP A 48 20.34 -18.86 15.65
N ALA A 49 20.89 -18.03 14.80
CA ALA A 49 20.48 -17.90 13.40
C ALA A 49 20.84 -19.12 12.53
N LYS A 50 21.72 -20.01 13.00
CA LYS A 50 22.15 -21.22 12.29
C LYS A 50 22.61 -20.99 10.86
N GLY A 51 23.23 -19.83 10.61
CA GLY A 51 23.71 -19.42 9.30
C GLY A 51 22.65 -18.82 8.37
N LYS A 52 21.42 -18.65 8.81
CA LYS A 52 20.34 -17.99 8.06
C LYS A 52 20.64 -16.50 7.85
N ILE A 53 19.88 -15.87 6.98
CA ILE A 53 20.06 -14.46 6.62
C ILE A 53 19.48 -13.58 7.72
N LEU A 54 20.31 -12.64 8.20
CA LEU A 54 19.89 -11.52 9.04
C LEU A 54 20.04 -10.23 8.23
N ALA A 55 18.94 -9.53 8.03
CA ALA A 55 18.88 -8.27 7.28
C ALA A 55 18.23 -7.18 8.12
N PRO A 56 18.37 -5.88 7.74
CA PRO A 56 17.50 -4.84 8.28
C PRO A 56 16.05 -5.17 7.96
N GLY A 57 15.14 -4.81 8.86
CA GLY A 57 13.72 -4.92 8.60
C GLY A 57 13.28 -4.09 7.40
N PHE A 58 12.38 -4.62 6.60
CA PHE A 58 11.95 -4.00 5.35
C PHE A 58 11.06 -2.79 5.61
N ILE A 59 11.10 -1.83 4.68
CA ILE A 59 10.32 -0.59 4.74
C ILE A 59 9.35 -0.59 3.57
N ASP A 60 8.06 -0.49 3.87
CA ASP A 60 6.99 -0.38 2.89
C ASP A 60 6.47 1.05 2.88
N ILE A 61 6.74 1.78 1.81
CA ILE A 61 6.51 3.23 1.71
C ILE A 61 5.13 3.61 1.19
N HIS A 62 4.28 2.62 0.87
CA HIS A 62 2.95 2.92 0.35
C HIS A 62 1.91 1.93 0.87
N THR A 63 1.24 2.31 1.95
CA THR A 63 0.21 1.48 2.59
C THR A 63 -0.98 2.33 3.04
N HIS A 64 -2.11 1.67 3.32
CA HIS A 64 -3.39 2.25 3.74
C HIS A 64 -3.88 1.66 5.07
N PHE A 65 -2.96 1.43 6.00
CA PHE A 65 -3.28 0.89 7.32
C PHE A 65 -3.85 1.92 8.30
N ASP A 66 -4.13 3.16 7.87
CA ASP A 66 -4.61 4.22 8.75
C ASP A 66 -5.75 3.79 9.67
N PRO A 67 -6.86 3.20 9.17
CA PRO A 67 -7.91 2.71 10.04
C PRO A 67 -7.47 1.48 10.84
N GLN A 68 -6.76 0.54 10.20
CA GLN A 68 -6.37 -0.72 10.80
C GLN A 68 -5.50 -0.53 12.05
N LEU A 69 -4.60 0.45 12.05
CA LEU A 69 -3.73 0.76 13.20
C LEU A 69 -4.52 1.16 14.47
N CYS A 70 -5.80 1.51 14.36
CA CYS A 70 -6.65 1.77 15.52
C CYS A 70 -6.98 0.49 16.32
N TRP A 71 -6.99 -0.70 15.68
CA TRP A 71 -7.30 -1.97 16.33
C TRP A 71 -6.20 -3.03 16.18
N ASP A 72 -5.37 -2.92 15.15
CA ASP A 72 -4.26 -3.84 14.88
C ASP A 72 -2.95 -3.09 14.67
N GLY A 73 -2.23 -2.90 15.75
CA GLY A 73 -0.94 -2.21 15.75
C GLY A 73 0.21 -2.96 15.09
N TYR A 74 -0.02 -4.16 14.55
CA TYR A 74 0.98 -4.91 13.79
C TYR A 74 0.90 -4.68 12.28
N ALA A 75 -0.15 -4.00 11.81
CA ALA A 75 -0.44 -3.88 10.37
C ALA A 75 -0.45 -5.25 9.69
N THR A 76 -1.19 -6.20 10.26
CA THR A 76 -1.28 -7.59 9.79
C THR A 76 -1.78 -7.65 8.33
N PRO A 77 -1.10 -8.37 7.42
CA PRO A 77 0.01 -9.30 7.64
C PRO A 77 1.42 -8.75 7.32
N SER A 78 1.66 -7.44 7.27
CA SER A 78 2.95 -6.88 6.82
C SER A 78 4.16 -7.39 7.61
N ILE A 79 4.05 -7.49 8.94
CA ILE A 79 5.14 -8.02 9.79
C ILE A 79 5.53 -9.44 9.38
N GLU A 80 4.58 -10.31 9.05
CA GLU A 80 4.85 -11.69 8.61
C GLU A 80 5.75 -11.76 7.39
N HIS A 81 5.80 -10.69 6.59
CA HIS A 81 6.62 -10.56 5.39
C HIS A 81 7.94 -9.82 5.62
N GLY A 82 8.35 -9.66 6.88
CA GLY A 82 9.61 -9.02 7.25
C GLY A 82 9.57 -7.49 7.27
N VAL A 83 8.39 -6.87 7.09
CA VAL A 83 8.23 -5.42 7.15
C VAL A 83 8.25 -4.97 8.60
N THR A 84 9.11 -4.02 8.94
CA THR A 84 9.24 -3.43 10.27
C THR A 84 8.82 -1.97 10.32
N THR A 85 8.64 -1.34 9.15
CA THR A 85 8.19 0.04 9.01
C THR A 85 7.22 0.15 7.84
N VAL A 86 6.06 0.72 8.08
CA VAL A 86 5.06 1.06 7.05
C VAL A 86 4.88 2.56 6.97
N VAL A 87 4.63 3.07 5.75
CA VAL A 87 4.22 4.47 5.56
C VAL A 87 2.75 4.48 5.19
N THR A 88 1.93 5.14 5.99
CA THR A 88 0.47 5.26 5.84
C THR A 88 0.05 6.70 5.58
N GLY A 89 -1.22 6.94 5.27
CA GLY A 89 -1.71 8.27 4.90
C GLY A 89 -1.46 8.62 3.44
N ASN A 90 -1.31 7.64 2.57
CA ASN A 90 -1.10 7.83 1.13
C ASN A 90 -2.38 8.31 0.41
N CYS A 91 -2.27 8.62 -0.89
CA CYS A 91 -3.40 8.92 -1.78
C CYS A 91 -4.31 10.07 -1.30
N SER A 92 -3.73 11.08 -0.63
CA SER A 92 -4.50 12.22 -0.09
C SER A 92 -5.43 11.86 1.08
N LEU A 93 -5.40 10.62 1.56
CA LEU A 93 -6.24 10.10 2.64
C LEU A 93 -5.52 10.15 3.98
N SER A 94 -6.21 10.57 5.02
CA SER A 94 -5.81 10.36 6.41
C SER A 94 -7.04 10.50 7.32
N LEU A 95 -6.97 9.92 8.54
CA LEU A 95 -8.05 9.99 9.53
C LEU A 95 -8.07 11.30 10.33
N ALA A 96 -7.13 12.19 10.04
CA ALA A 96 -6.99 13.51 10.67
C ALA A 96 -6.30 14.50 9.69
N PRO A 97 -6.54 15.83 9.81
CA PRO A 97 -7.40 16.47 10.81
C PRO A 97 -8.88 16.27 10.50
N ILE A 98 -9.73 16.33 11.54
CA ILE A 98 -11.17 16.13 11.39
C ILE A 98 -11.94 16.99 12.40
N LYS A 99 -12.93 17.74 11.96
CA LYS A 99 -13.84 18.45 12.86
C LYS A 99 -14.85 17.48 13.48
N ASN A 100 -15.27 17.74 14.69
CA ASN A 100 -16.29 16.93 15.35
C ASN A 100 -17.53 16.79 14.47
N GLY A 101 -17.94 15.54 14.20
CA GLY A 101 -19.05 15.21 13.29
C GLY A 101 -18.68 15.21 11.80
N GLY A 102 -17.41 15.41 11.42
CA GLY A 102 -16.94 15.41 10.03
C GLY A 102 -16.49 14.04 9.49
N GLN A 103 -16.59 12.98 10.28
CA GLN A 103 -16.04 11.66 9.95
C GLN A 103 -16.70 11.00 8.73
N ASP A 104 -17.98 11.24 8.48
CA ASP A 104 -18.70 10.53 7.41
C ASP A 104 -18.08 10.78 6.02
N LYS A 105 -17.58 11.99 5.75
CA LYS A 105 -16.93 12.30 4.47
C LYS A 105 -15.56 11.62 4.33
N ILE A 106 -14.79 11.53 5.41
CA ILE A 106 -13.52 10.78 5.44
C ILE A 106 -13.80 9.29 5.23
N ILE A 107 -14.76 8.72 5.97
CA ILE A 107 -15.16 7.31 5.84
C ILE A 107 -15.60 7.02 4.40
N SER A 108 -16.41 7.89 3.80
CA SER A 108 -16.89 7.74 2.43
C SER A 108 -15.72 7.67 1.42
N MET A 109 -14.70 8.52 1.56
CA MET A 109 -13.51 8.45 0.70
C MET A 109 -12.76 7.12 0.87
N PHE A 110 -12.54 6.65 2.10
CA PHE A 110 -11.94 5.33 2.35
C PHE A 110 -12.77 4.17 1.79
N GLN A 111 -14.11 4.27 1.81
CA GLN A 111 -14.98 3.24 1.22
C GLN A 111 -14.80 3.13 -0.29
N VAL A 112 -14.67 4.26 -0.98
CA VAL A 112 -14.59 4.29 -2.45
C VAL A 112 -13.18 3.97 -2.93
N ILE A 113 -12.17 4.56 -2.28
CA ILE A 113 -10.79 4.48 -2.73
C ILE A 113 -10.14 3.18 -2.23
N GLU A 114 -10.35 2.81 -0.95
CA GLU A 114 -9.64 1.69 -0.31
C GLU A 114 -10.52 0.46 -0.06
N ASP A 115 -11.81 0.53 -0.40
CA ASP A 115 -12.78 -0.55 -0.18
C ASP A 115 -12.91 -0.97 1.29
N ILE A 116 -12.70 -0.03 2.23
CA ILE A 116 -12.90 -0.26 3.67
C ILE A 116 -14.30 0.21 4.06
N LYS A 117 -15.16 -0.74 4.41
CA LYS A 117 -16.60 -0.50 4.63
C LYS A 117 -16.90 0.29 5.91
N LYS A 118 -17.95 1.12 5.88
CA LYS A 118 -18.40 1.90 7.05
C LYS A 118 -18.59 1.06 8.33
N PRO A 119 -19.17 -0.16 8.32
CA PRO A 119 -19.28 -0.97 9.53
C PRO A 119 -17.95 -1.26 10.23
N THR A 120 -16.83 -1.35 9.50
CA THR A 120 -15.49 -1.48 10.06
C THR A 120 -15.10 -0.22 10.85
N PHE A 121 -15.34 0.96 10.29
CA PHE A 121 -15.09 2.22 10.98
C PHE A 121 -15.96 2.37 12.22
N ASP A 122 -17.25 2.10 12.11
CA ASP A 122 -18.20 2.19 13.23
C ASP A 122 -17.83 1.24 14.39
N ALA A 123 -17.25 0.07 14.08
CA ALA A 123 -16.86 -0.92 15.07
C ALA A 123 -15.50 -0.66 15.72
N ALA A 124 -14.54 -0.03 15.03
CA ALA A 124 -13.14 -0.05 15.45
C ALA A 124 -12.39 1.29 15.39
N VAL A 125 -12.94 2.33 14.77
CA VAL A 125 -12.29 3.64 14.68
C VAL A 125 -13.06 4.67 15.52
N PRO A 126 -12.53 5.08 16.68
CA PRO A 126 -13.30 5.87 17.64
C PRO A 126 -13.45 7.36 17.26
N PHE A 127 -12.65 7.87 16.30
CA PHE A 127 -12.61 9.29 15.93
C PHE A 127 -12.59 10.24 17.15
N SER A 128 -11.77 9.90 18.15
CA SER A 128 -11.65 10.65 19.43
C SER A 128 -10.62 11.79 19.36
N TRP A 129 -10.18 12.15 18.18
CA TRP A 129 -9.19 13.17 17.88
C TRP A 129 -9.75 14.24 16.93
N GLU A 130 -9.12 15.40 16.91
CA GLU A 130 -9.35 16.46 15.94
C GLU A 130 -8.11 16.72 15.09
N THR A 131 -6.94 16.77 15.74
CA THR A 131 -5.66 17.06 15.10
C THR A 131 -4.92 15.78 14.68
N PHE A 132 -3.98 15.93 13.75
CA PHE A 132 -3.14 14.81 13.32
C PHE A 132 -2.26 14.27 14.45
N GLY A 133 -1.75 15.14 15.33
CA GLY A 133 -0.98 14.73 16.51
C GLY A 133 -1.79 13.87 17.47
N GLU A 134 -3.05 14.22 17.73
CA GLU A 134 -3.93 13.41 18.58
C GLU A 134 -4.23 12.03 17.97
N TYR A 135 -4.37 11.92 16.64
CA TYR A 135 -4.48 10.63 15.97
C TYR A 135 -3.20 9.79 16.15
N LEU A 136 -2.02 10.38 15.96
CA LEU A 136 -0.76 9.69 16.19
C LEU A 136 -0.62 9.22 17.66
N ASP A 137 -1.00 10.06 18.63
CA ASP A 137 -0.99 9.69 20.04
C ASP A 137 -1.98 8.57 20.37
N HIS A 138 -3.11 8.47 19.64
CA HIS A 138 -4.08 7.40 19.79
C HIS A 138 -3.51 6.03 19.36
N ILE A 139 -2.85 5.96 18.20
CA ILE A 139 -2.32 4.67 17.70
C ILE A 139 -1.03 4.24 18.39
N LYS A 140 -0.20 5.17 18.82
CA LYS A 140 1.15 4.96 19.35
C LYS A 140 1.30 3.89 20.44
N PRO A 141 0.39 3.79 21.44
CA PRO A 141 0.54 2.80 22.51
C PRO A 141 0.45 1.34 22.06
N ASN A 142 -0.20 1.09 20.91
CA ASN A 142 -0.52 -0.25 20.42
C ASN A 142 0.42 -0.74 19.30
N LEU A 143 1.39 0.07 18.89
CA LEU A 143 2.22 -0.25 17.73
C LEU A 143 3.20 -1.40 17.99
N GLY A 144 3.06 -2.47 17.24
CA GLY A 144 4.06 -3.53 17.08
C GLY A 144 5.00 -3.27 15.91
N ILE A 145 4.62 -2.42 14.98
CA ILE A 145 5.37 -2.00 13.79
C ILE A 145 5.68 -0.49 13.84
N ASN A 146 6.77 -0.03 13.19
CA ASN A 146 7.01 1.40 13.06
C ASN A 146 6.10 2.00 11.99
N VAL A 147 5.67 3.23 12.20
CA VAL A 147 4.75 3.95 11.32
C VAL A 147 5.31 5.31 10.96
N GLY A 148 5.58 5.51 9.67
CA GLY A 148 5.70 6.82 9.07
C GLY A 148 4.32 7.26 8.61
N ALA A 149 3.82 8.41 9.06
CA ALA A 149 2.47 8.84 8.75
C ALA A 149 2.46 10.12 7.90
N LEU A 150 1.77 10.08 6.76
CA LEU A 150 1.53 11.25 5.90
C LEU A 150 0.19 11.89 6.27
N ILE A 151 0.16 13.23 6.29
CA ILE A 151 -1.12 13.95 6.40
C ILE A 151 -1.77 14.09 5.02
N GLY A 152 -3.03 13.69 4.91
CA GLY A 152 -3.78 13.73 3.65
C GLY A 152 -4.22 15.13 3.25
N HIS A 153 -3.86 15.60 2.06
CA HIS A 153 -4.24 16.90 1.52
C HIS A 153 -5.77 17.08 1.46
N SER A 154 -6.51 16.02 1.11
CA SER A 154 -7.98 16.06 1.10
C SER A 154 -8.56 16.28 2.49
N ALA A 155 -8.01 15.65 3.52
CA ALA A 155 -8.44 15.85 4.91
C ALA A 155 -8.15 17.29 5.38
N VAL A 156 -6.97 17.85 5.05
CA VAL A 156 -6.62 19.23 5.37
C VAL A 156 -7.56 20.22 4.70
N ARG A 157 -7.87 20.04 3.41
CA ARG A 157 -8.82 20.89 2.69
C ARG A 157 -10.25 20.80 3.26
N LEU A 158 -10.70 19.58 3.57
CA LEU A 158 -12.01 19.38 4.22
C LEU A 158 -12.08 20.07 5.57
N TYR A 159 -11.02 19.99 6.36
CA TYR A 159 -10.97 20.61 7.66
C TYR A 159 -11.08 22.15 7.59
N VAL A 160 -10.36 22.80 6.66
CA VAL A 160 -10.34 24.26 6.53
C VAL A 160 -11.56 24.78 5.78
N MET A 161 -11.91 24.18 4.64
CA MET A 161 -12.89 24.72 3.70
C MET A 161 -14.27 24.04 3.79
N GLY A 162 -14.38 22.89 4.49
CA GLY A 162 -15.64 22.13 4.56
C GLY A 162 -16.14 21.73 3.17
N GLU A 163 -17.43 21.98 2.89
CA GLU A 163 -18.06 21.67 1.61
C GLU A 163 -17.48 22.44 0.41
N ASP A 164 -16.84 23.59 0.62
CA ASP A 164 -16.22 24.36 -0.46
C ASP A 164 -14.93 23.71 -0.99
N SER A 165 -14.37 22.75 -0.25
CA SER A 165 -13.15 22.03 -0.60
C SER A 165 -13.22 21.31 -1.96
N GLN A 166 -14.43 20.92 -2.39
CA GLN A 166 -14.72 20.26 -3.68
C GLN A 166 -15.47 21.18 -4.68
N LYS A 167 -15.54 22.49 -4.43
CA LYS A 167 -16.28 23.42 -5.29
C LYS A 167 -15.40 24.50 -5.91
N ARG A 168 -14.30 24.85 -5.26
CA ARG A 168 -13.44 25.96 -5.68
C ARG A 168 -11.99 25.80 -5.19
N LYS A 169 -11.11 26.63 -5.74
CA LYS A 169 -9.75 26.81 -5.22
C LYS A 169 -9.79 27.50 -3.86
N ALA A 170 -8.77 27.22 -3.03
CA ALA A 170 -8.60 27.92 -1.76
C ALA A 170 -8.16 29.38 -1.96
N THR A 171 -8.57 30.24 -1.04
CA THR A 171 -8.06 31.60 -0.91
C THR A 171 -6.67 31.60 -0.27
N ASP A 172 -5.95 32.72 -0.36
CA ASP A 172 -4.63 32.85 0.28
C ASP A 172 -4.70 32.72 1.82
N GLU A 173 -5.83 32.99 2.43
CA GLU A 173 -6.06 32.84 3.87
C GLU A 173 -6.27 31.38 4.24
N GLU A 174 -7.09 30.68 3.47
CA GLU A 174 -7.29 29.22 3.63
C GLU A 174 -5.99 28.44 3.38
N ILE A 175 -5.17 28.85 2.40
CA ILE A 175 -3.85 28.24 2.17
C ILE A 175 -2.95 28.43 3.40
N ARG A 176 -2.92 29.63 4.01
CA ARG A 176 -2.13 29.86 5.24
C ARG A 176 -2.60 28.98 6.39
N GLU A 177 -3.93 28.85 6.60
CA GLU A 177 -4.48 27.97 7.63
C GLU A 177 -4.11 26.51 7.39
N MET A 178 -4.19 26.04 6.14
CA MET A 178 -3.74 24.68 5.77
C MET A 178 -2.24 24.48 6.04
N CYS A 179 -1.40 25.48 5.74
CA CYS A 179 0.03 25.42 6.03
C CYS A 179 0.30 25.30 7.54
N ASP A 180 -0.41 26.06 8.38
CA ASP A 180 -0.28 25.97 9.84
C ASP A 180 -0.65 24.59 10.37
N ILE A 181 -1.66 23.94 9.78
CA ILE A 181 -2.05 22.56 10.12
C ILE A 181 -0.95 21.58 9.72
N VAL A 182 -0.40 21.70 8.50
CA VAL A 182 0.69 20.84 8.03
C VAL A 182 1.92 21.00 8.93
N GLU A 183 2.33 22.23 9.25
CA GLU A 183 3.47 22.49 10.14
C GLU A 183 3.31 21.81 11.50
N LYS A 184 2.15 21.99 12.16
CA LYS A 184 1.85 21.34 13.45
C LYS A 184 1.84 19.82 13.34
N SER A 185 1.37 19.29 12.22
CA SER A 185 1.37 17.85 11.98
C SER A 185 2.80 17.30 11.83
N MET A 186 3.67 18.04 11.12
CA MET A 186 5.10 17.70 11.02
C MET A 186 5.80 17.77 12.38
N GLU A 187 5.50 18.79 13.20
CA GLU A 187 6.02 18.91 14.57
C GLU A 187 5.55 17.75 15.47
N SER A 188 4.36 17.22 15.23
CA SER A 188 3.79 16.08 15.96
C SER A 188 4.33 14.71 15.48
N GLY A 189 5.13 14.67 14.42
CA GLY A 189 5.76 13.45 13.92
C GLY A 189 5.25 12.98 12.55
N ALA A 190 4.48 13.77 11.82
CA ALA A 190 4.17 13.45 10.43
C ALA A 190 5.45 13.33 9.59
N LEU A 191 5.45 12.42 8.61
CA LEU A 191 6.59 12.21 7.70
C LEU A 191 6.49 13.10 6.45
N GLY A 192 5.32 13.61 6.15
CA GLY A 192 5.07 14.44 4.96
C GLY A 192 3.60 14.63 4.68
N VAL A 193 3.31 15.00 3.43
CA VAL A 193 1.95 15.24 2.93
C VAL A 193 1.68 14.31 1.74
N SER A 194 0.49 13.74 1.67
CA SER A 194 0.01 13.02 0.49
C SER A 194 -1.07 13.79 -0.26
N SER A 195 -1.11 13.63 -1.58
CA SER A 195 -2.11 14.25 -2.45
C SER A 195 -2.59 13.28 -3.53
N SER A 196 -3.72 13.56 -4.15
CA SER A 196 -4.23 12.79 -5.28
C SER A 196 -4.67 13.72 -6.42
N TYR A 197 -4.37 13.31 -7.65
CA TYR A 197 -4.77 13.99 -8.87
C TYR A 197 -5.79 13.18 -9.68
N VAL A 198 -6.17 11.98 -9.21
CA VAL A 198 -7.05 11.06 -9.93
C VAL A 198 -8.28 10.62 -9.15
N ASP A 199 -8.18 10.47 -7.83
CA ASP A 199 -9.23 9.86 -7.01
C ASP A 199 -10.55 10.64 -7.02
N VAL A 200 -11.62 9.92 -6.76
CA VAL A 200 -13.00 10.41 -6.71
C VAL A 200 -13.69 9.97 -5.41
N ASP A 201 -14.75 10.68 -5.05
CA ASP A 201 -15.60 10.34 -3.91
C ASP A 201 -16.77 9.41 -4.30
N GLU A 202 -17.70 9.20 -3.38
CA GLU A 202 -18.88 8.33 -3.55
C GLU A 202 -19.82 8.74 -4.70
N ASN A 203 -19.76 10.00 -5.11
CA ASN A 203 -20.55 10.55 -6.22
C ASN A 203 -19.77 10.58 -7.55
N PHE A 204 -18.52 10.07 -7.57
CA PHE A 204 -17.54 10.25 -8.66
C PHE A 204 -17.12 11.70 -8.89
N ASP A 205 -17.36 12.58 -7.91
CA ASP A 205 -16.77 13.91 -7.93
C ASP A 205 -15.29 13.83 -7.53
N PRO A 206 -14.43 14.68 -8.11
CA PRO A 206 -13.03 14.73 -7.73
C PRO A 206 -12.86 14.97 -6.23
N VAL A 207 -11.95 14.23 -5.57
CA VAL A 207 -11.63 14.45 -4.14
C VAL A 207 -11.10 15.87 -3.89
N PRO A 208 -11.19 16.40 -2.64
CA PRO A 208 -10.82 17.79 -2.33
C PRO A 208 -9.45 18.23 -2.86
N SER A 209 -8.42 17.40 -2.78
CA SER A 209 -7.05 17.73 -3.26
C SER A 209 -6.99 18.08 -4.74
N ARG A 210 -7.89 17.56 -5.58
CA ARG A 210 -7.94 17.81 -7.02
C ARG A 210 -8.41 19.21 -7.38
N PHE A 211 -9.00 19.96 -6.45
CA PHE A 211 -9.38 21.37 -6.61
C PHE A 211 -8.24 22.33 -6.25
N SER A 212 -7.11 21.83 -5.78
CA SER A 212 -5.95 22.64 -5.41
C SER A 212 -5.29 23.30 -6.61
N CYS A 213 -4.72 24.47 -6.41
CA CYS A 213 -3.88 25.13 -7.41
C CYS A 213 -2.39 24.87 -7.13
N LYS A 214 -1.52 25.09 -8.11
CA LYS A 214 -0.07 24.90 -7.97
C LYS A 214 0.51 25.68 -6.77
N LYS A 215 0.07 26.94 -6.54
CA LYS A 215 0.48 27.74 -5.38
C LYS A 215 0.20 27.02 -4.05
N GLU A 216 -1.00 26.49 -3.88
CA GLU A 216 -1.39 25.74 -2.69
C GLU A 216 -0.48 24.55 -2.45
N LYS A 217 -0.24 23.73 -3.47
CA LYS A 217 0.66 22.56 -3.39
C LYS A 217 2.09 22.95 -2.98
N ILE A 218 2.64 24.02 -3.56
CA ILE A 218 3.98 24.53 -3.23
C ILE A 218 4.04 25.03 -1.78
N GLU A 219 3.04 25.80 -1.33
CA GLU A 219 3.06 26.32 0.04
C GLU A 219 2.89 25.20 1.08
N LEU A 220 2.03 24.20 0.83
CA LEU A 220 1.90 23.03 1.70
C LEU A 220 3.19 22.18 1.70
N ALA A 221 3.82 21.97 0.54
CA ALA A 221 5.10 21.28 0.44
C ALA A 221 6.20 22.02 1.21
N ARG A 222 6.23 23.38 1.13
CA ARG A 222 7.15 24.21 1.89
C ARG A 222 6.90 24.11 3.39
N ALA A 223 5.64 24.09 3.82
CA ALA A 223 5.26 23.88 5.22
C ALA A 223 5.79 22.52 5.73
N ALA A 224 5.67 21.47 4.91
CA ALA A 224 6.15 20.13 5.26
C ALA A 224 7.68 20.04 5.44
N THR A 225 8.48 20.97 4.89
CA THR A 225 9.95 20.95 5.04
C THR A 225 10.47 21.65 6.28
N LYS A 226 9.64 22.37 7.04
CA LYS A 226 10.09 23.21 8.18
C LYS A 226 10.75 22.42 9.31
N THR A 227 10.45 21.15 9.47
CA THR A 227 11.11 20.29 10.47
C THR A 227 12.45 19.71 10.00
N GLY A 228 12.92 20.08 8.81
CA GLY A 228 14.17 19.60 8.22
C GLY A 228 14.04 18.25 7.50
N ARG A 229 12.84 17.68 7.44
CA ARG A 229 12.47 16.49 6.66
C ARG A 229 11.10 16.72 6.08
N GLY A 230 10.70 15.92 5.10
CA GLY A 230 9.36 15.95 4.53
C GLY A 230 9.32 15.29 3.17
N VAL A 231 8.20 14.65 2.90
CA VAL A 231 7.88 13.99 1.64
C VAL A 231 6.60 14.56 1.08
N TRP A 232 6.55 14.75 -0.23
CA TRP A 232 5.33 15.04 -1.00
C TRP A 232 4.98 13.83 -1.84
N GLN A 233 4.03 13.01 -1.38
CA GLN A 233 3.57 11.81 -2.07
C GLN A 233 2.33 12.12 -2.92
N VAL A 234 2.21 11.52 -4.11
CA VAL A 234 1.08 11.76 -5.01
C VAL A 234 0.62 10.49 -5.72
N VAL A 235 -0.70 10.36 -5.91
CA VAL A 235 -1.26 9.55 -6.99
C VAL A 235 -1.49 10.47 -8.20
N PRO A 236 -0.74 10.32 -9.30
CA PRO A 236 -0.89 11.15 -10.48
C PRO A 236 -2.14 10.76 -11.27
N TYR A 237 -2.54 11.59 -12.21
CA TYR A 237 -3.58 11.23 -13.17
C TYR A 237 -3.02 10.27 -14.23
N PHE A 238 -3.07 8.98 -13.94
CA PHE A 238 -2.47 7.92 -14.77
C PHE A 238 -3.39 7.40 -15.89
N ILE A 239 -4.58 7.97 -16.07
CA ILE A 239 -5.55 7.53 -17.08
C ILE A 239 -5.06 7.86 -18.50
N ASP A 240 -4.42 9.03 -18.67
CA ASP A 240 -3.73 9.36 -19.92
C ASP A 240 -2.27 9.78 -19.68
N MET A 241 -1.40 9.39 -20.60
CA MET A 241 0.03 9.60 -20.50
C MET A 241 0.43 11.09 -20.53
N GLU A 242 -0.23 11.89 -21.35
CA GLU A 242 0.12 13.32 -21.48
C GLU A 242 -0.07 14.04 -20.15
N THR A 243 -1.19 13.80 -19.48
CA THR A 243 -1.49 14.38 -18.17
C THR A 243 -0.54 13.83 -17.10
N GLN A 244 -0.23 12.53 -17.14
CA GLN A 244 0.72 11.93 -16.19
C GLN A 244 2.10 12.57 -16.30
N LEU A 245 2.62 12.78 -17.51
CA LEU A 245 3.91 13.44 -17.73
C LEU A 245 3.91 14.90 -17.24
N LYS A 246 2.80 15.64 -17.43
CA LYS A 246 2.64 17.00 -16.87
C LYS A 246 2.61 16.98 -15.34
N ASN A 247 2.02 15.95 -14.73
CA ASN A 247 2.06 15.82 -13.27
C ASN A 247 3.49 15.59 -12.77
N ILE A 248 4.30 14.77 -13.46
CA ILE A 248 5.71 14.56 -13.10
C ILE A 248 6.49 15.88 -13.20
N GLU A 249 6.27 16.68 -14.24
CA GLU A 249 6.87 18.02 -14.37
C GLU A 249 6.43 18.97 -13.24
N GLU A 250 5.15 18.95 -12.84
CA GLU A 250 4.65 19.73 -11.69
C GLU A 250 5.34 19.31 -10.39
N LEU A 251 5.56 18.00 -10.17
CA LEU A 251 6.30 17.48 -9.01
C LEU A 251 7.77 17.96 -9.05
N GLY A 252 8.38 18.01 -10.23
CA GLY A 252 9.71 18.59 -10.42
C GLY A 252 9.77 20.05 -10.00
N ASP A 253 8.78 20.85 -10.40
CA ASP A 253 8.69 22.25 -10.01
C ASP A 253 8.50 22.42 -8.50
N ILE A 254 7.63 21.61 -7.86
CA ILE A 254 7.42 21.62 -6.40
C ILE A 254 8.74 21.29 -5.69
N SER A 255 9.45 20.26 -6.14
CA SER A 255 10.73 19.86 -5.56
C SER A 255 11.80 20.97 -5.68
N LEU A 256 11.92 21.59 -6.84
CA LEU A 256 12.89 22.68 -7.09
C LEU A 256 12.61 23.94 -6.24
N GLU A 257 11.32 24.30 -6.07
CA GLU A 257 10.93 25.48 -5.31
C GLU A 257 11.01 25.31 -3.79
N THR A 258 10.89 24.07 -3.30
CA THR A 258 10.79 23.80 -1.85
C THR A 258 11.93 22.96 -1.29
N GLY A 259 12.66 22.24 -2.13
CA GLY A 259 13.69 21.27 -1.75
C GLY A 259 13.12 19.93 -1.26
N ILE A 260 11.79 19.77 -1.22
CA ILE A 260 11.14 18.55 -0.77
C ILE A 260 11.39 17.38 -1.74
N MET A 261 11.48 16.18 -1.21
CA MET A 261 11.44 14.96 -2.03
C MET A 261 9.98 14.69 -2.45
N CYS A 262 9.76 14.57 -3.76
CA CYS A 262 8.46 14.19 -4.32
C CYS A 262 8.48 12.73 -4.78
N THR A 263 7.39 12.02 -4.54
CA THR A 263 7.27 10.64 -5.00
C THR A 263 5.84 10.36 -5.47
N PHE A 264 5.70 9.41 -6.40
CA PHE A 264 4.37 9.05 -6.92
C PHE A 264 4.26 7.57 -7.24
N GLN A 265 3.05 7.04 -7.17
CA GLN A 265 2.71 5.66 -7.53
C GLN A 265 1.50 5.66 -8.48
N PRO A 266 1.31 4.55 -9.25
CA PRO A 266 2.29 3.50 -9.50
C PRO A 266 3.12 3.75 -10.76
N VAL A 267 4.34 3.21 -10.80
CA VAL A 267 5.09 3.00 -12.05
C VAL A 267 5.01 1.52 -12.37
N LEU A 268 4.21 1.17 -13.37
CA LEU A 268 3.92 -0.21 -13.74
C LEU A 268 4.32 -0.48 -15.19
N SER A 269 4.71 -1.71 -15.47
CA SER A 269 4.86 -2.24 -16.82
C SER A 269 3.51 -2.77 -17.32
N THR A 270 3.18 -2.48 -18.57
CA THR A 270 1.99 -3.05 -19.25
C THR A 270 2.41 -3.68 -20.57
N PRO A 271 1.77 -4.76 -21.06
CA PRO A 271 2.19 -5.49 -22.26
C PRO A 271 2.28 -4.63 -23.53
N ASP A 272 1.48 -3.55 -23.60
CA ASP A 272 1.39 -2.68 -24.78
C ASP A 272 2.31 -1.45 -24.71
N ALA A 273 3.25 -1.39 -23.73
CA ALA A 273 3.65 -0.08 -23.33
C ALA A 273 5.14 0.23 -23.35
N PRO A 274 5.47 1.26 -24.10
CA PRO A 274 6.51 2.19 -23.72
C PRO A 274 6.14 3.09 -22.52
N LYS A 275 5.04 2.84 -21.79
CA LYS A 275 4.59 3.71 -20.68
C LYS A 275 5.64 3.85 -19.58
N ALA A 276 6.21 2.76 -19.12
CA ALA A 276 7.26 2.79 -18.11
C ALA A 276 8.50 3.55 -18.61
N GLU A 277 8.92 3.35 -19.86
CA GLU A 277 10.05 4.05 -20.46
C GLU A 277 9.82 5.56 -20.57
N GLN A 278 8.60 5.99 -20.94
CA GLN A 278 8.24 7.41 -21.00
C GLN A 278 8.25 8.06 -19.62
N ILE A 279 7.73 7.35 -18.60
CA ILE A 279 7.76 7.81 -17.21
C ILE A 279 9.21 7.92 -16.72
N MET A 280 10.04 6.90 -17.01
CA MET A 280 11.46 6.91 -16.64
C MET A 280 12.24 8.05 -17.32
N ALA A 281 11.95 8.32 -18.59
CA ALA A 281 12.54 9.46 -19.29
C ALA A 281 12.12 10.81 -18.70
N ALA A 282 10.85 10.94 -18.27
CA ALA A 282 10.37 12.13 -17.57
C ALA A 282 11.05 12.31 -16.20
N LEU A 283 11.17 11.24 -15.43
CA LEU A 283 11.89 11.26 -14.14
C LEU A 283 13.36 11.67 -14.34
N GLN A 284 14.04 11.12 -15.36
CA GLN A 284 15.41 11.50 -15.68
C GLN A 284 15.52 12.98 -16.03
N LYS A 285 14.57 13.51 -16.83
CA LYS A 285 14.50 14.95 -17.16
C LYS A 285 14.40 15.81 -15.89
N GLU A 286 13.56 15.43 -14.94
CA GLU A 286 13.41 16.19 -13.70
C GLU A 286 14.66 16.08 -12.81
N ARG A 287 15.30 14.90 -12.75
CA ARG A 287 16.58 14.71 -12.08
C ARG A 287 17.69 15.60 -12.67
N ASP A 288 17.75 15.68 -14.02
CA ASP A 288 18.73 16.53 -14.72
C ASP A 288 18.50 18.03 -14.45
N ARG A 289 17.24 18.43 -14.13
CA ARG A 289 16.91 19.78 -13.64
C ARG A 289 17.35 20.00 -12.18
N GLY A 290 17.73 18.95 -11.44
CA GLY A 290 18.09 18.99 -10.02
C GLY A 290 16.91 18.74 -9.08
N ALA A 291 15.75 18.31 -9.59
CA ALA A 291 14.61 17.95 -8.78
C ALA A 291 14.77 16.55 -8.15
N LYS A 292 14.18 16.36 -6.96
CA LYS A 292 14.11 15.08 -6.26
C LYS A 292 12.74 14.45 -6.48
N VAL A 293 12.53 13.82 -7.63
CA VAL A 293 11.28 13.16 -7.97
C VAL A 293 11.53 11.68 -8.25
N PHE A 294 10.79 10.81 -7.58
CA PHE A 294 10.91 9.36 -7.69
C PHE A 294 9.56 8.72 -7.99
N GLY A 295 9.59 7.66 -8.82
CA GLY A 295 8.45 6.76 -8.97
C GLY A 295 8.44 5.71 -7.85
N GLN A 296 7.32 5.01 -7.68
CA GLN A 296 7.22 3.83 -6.81
C GLN A 296 6.75 2.64 -7.63
N THR A 297 7.36 1.48 -7.45
CA THR A 297 7.05 0.26 -8.19
C THR A 297 6.91 -0.95 -7.28
N MET A 298 6.15 -1.95 -7.75
CA MET A 298 5.95 -3.23 -7.10
C MET A 298 6.54 -4.38 -7.92
N PRO A 299 6.92 -5.51 -7.29
CA PRO A 299 7.58 -6.63 -7.99
C PRO A 299 6.60 -7.64 -8.59
N ARG A 300 5.35 -7.66 -8.14
CA ARG A 300 4.33 -8.62 -8.56
C ARG A 300 3.40 -8.04 -9.64
N CYS A 301 2.65 -8.93 -10.29
CA CYS A 301 1.52 -8.51 -11.10
C CYS A 301 0.49 -7.77 -10.22
N PHE A 302 -0.19 -6.79 -10.81
CA PHE A 302 -1.33 -6.14 -10.18
C PHE A 302 -2.58 -6.95 -10.53
N ASP A 303 -2.76 -8.05 -9.80
CA ASP A 303 -3.87 -8.97 -9.97
C ASP A 303 -5.08 -8.48 -9.18
N LEU A 304 -6.28 -8.66 -9.76
CA LEU A 304 -7.54 -8.21 -9.16
C LEU A 304 -8.54 -9.35 -9.10
N ASN A 305 -9.24 -9.45 -7.99
CA ASN A 305 -10.39 -10.34 -7.83
C ASN A 305 -11.69 -9.51 -7.83
N MET A 306 -12.70 -10.02 -8.46
CA MET A 306 -14.05 -9.46 -8.48
C MET A 306 -15.06 -10.46 -7.90
N ARG A 307 -15.88 -10.01 -6.96
CA ARG A 307 -17.07 -10.72 -6.45
C ARG A 307 -18.26 -9.78 -6.52
N LEU A 308 -19.40 -10.25 -6.99
CA LEU A 308 -20.60 -9.39 -6.99
C LEU A 308 -21.18 -9.18 -5.58
N SER A 309 -20.68 -9.91 -4.58
CA SER A 309 -20.97 -9.64 -3.16
C SER A 309 -20.17 -8.48 -2.59
N GLU A 310 -19.04 -8.09 -3.21
CA GLU A 310 -18.10 -7.08 -2.74
C GLU A 310 -17.95 -5.93 -3.76
N THR A 311 -17.32 -4.83 -3.36
CA THR A 311 -16.98 -3.73 -4.27
C THR A 311 -15.96 -4.18 -5.32
N SER A 312 -16.02 -3.64 -6.55
CA SER A 312 -15.00 -3.90 -7.56
C SER A 312 -14.81 -2.73 -8.51
N MET A 313 -13.56 -2.29 -8.65
CA MET A 313 -13.18 -1.25 -9.61
C MET A 313 -13.39 -1.68 -11.07
N LEU A 314 -13.44 -2.98 -11.35
CA LEU A 314 -13.73 -3.53 -12.68
C LEU A 314 -15.17 -3.21 -13.17
N LEU A 315 -16.05 -2.77 -12.27
CA LEU A 315 -17.45 -2.45 -12.59
C LEU A 315 -17.72 -0.93 -12.63
N PHE A 316 -16.76 -0.09 -12.27
CA PHE A 316 -16.97 1.37 -12.17
C PHE A 316 -17.29 2.04 -13.50
N GLY A 317 -16.82 1.49 -14.63
CA GLY A 317 -17.13 1.99 -15.98
C GLY A 317 -18.52 1.65 -16.48
N MET A 318 -19.36 0.95 -15.70
CA MET A 318 -20.69 0.47 -16.07
C MET A 318 -21.75 0.99 -15.09
N PRO A 319 -22.46 2.08 -15.42
CA PRO A 319 -23.32 2.82 -14.48
C PRO A 319 -24.39 1.98 -13.78
N THR A 320 -25.08 1.09 -14.51
CA THR A 320 -26.14 0.25 -13.92
C THR A 320 -25.56 -0.84 -13.01
N TRP A 321 -24.41 -1.46 -13.40
CA TRP A 321 -23.71 -2.39 -12.54
C TRP A 321 -23.29 -1.72 -11.24
N LYS A 322 -22.66 -0.55 -11.35
CA LYS A 322 -22.21 0.20 -10.18
C LYS A 322 -23.37 0.58 -9.27
N ALA A 323 -24.45 1.11 -9.81
CA ALA A 323 -25.62 1.49 -9.01
C ALA A 323 -26.23 0.29 -8.26
N ILE A 324 -26.19 -0.92 -8.85
CA ILE A 324 -26.64 -2.14 -8.17
C ILE A 324 -25.61 -2.57 -7.10
N MET A 325 -24.31 -2.43 -7.37
CA MET A 325 -23.28 -2.77 -6.41
C MET A 325 -23.32 -1.90 -5.14
N ASP A 326 -23.86 -0.70 -5.21
CA ASP A 326 -24.05 0.20 -4.06
C ASP A 326 -25.23 -0.20 -3.16
N LEU A 327 -26.11 -1.12 -3.62
CA LEU A 327 -27.24 -1.59 -2.84
C LEU A 327 -26.84 -2.58 -1.74
N PRO A 328 -27.63 -2.68 -0.65
CA PRO A 328 -27.52 -3.78 0.30
C PRO A 328 -27.59 -5.15 -0.40
N ILE A 329 -26.89 -6.13 0.13
CA ILE A 329 -26.69 -7.43 -0.54
C ILE A 329 -27.98 -8.10 -1.00
N ASP A 330 -29.05 -8.05 -0.21
CA ASP A 330 -30.33 -8.68 -0.56
C ASP A 330 -31.07 -7.94 -1.70
N GLU A 331 -30.95 -6.61 -1.76
CA GLU A 331 -31.50 -5.79 -2.85
C GLU A 331 -30.64 -5.93 -4.12
N ARG A 332 -29.32 -6.05 -3.96
CA ARG A 332 -28.36 -6.35 -5.02
C ARG A 332 -28.71 -7.66 -5.72
N LYS A 333 -28.93 -8.75 -4.95
CA LYS A 333 -29.34 -10.05 -5.49
C LYS A 333 -30.64 -9.96 -6.28
N LYS A 334 -31.66 -9.30 -5.74
CA LYS A 334 -32.94 -9.08 -6.43
C LYS A 334 -32.76 -8.29 -7.73
N SER A 335 -31.92 -7.26 -7.69
CA SER A 335 -31.66 -6.41 -8.85
C SER A 335 -30.92 -7.14 -9.95
N PHE A 336 -29.91 -7.97 -9.63
CA PHE A 336 -29.22 -8.80 -10.61
C PHE A 336 -30.10 -9.94 -11.17
N ALA A 337 -31.09 -10.42 -10.40
CA ALA A 337 -32.05 -11.43 -10.86
C ALA A 337 -33.23 -10.86 -11.67
N ASP A 338 -33.37 -9.52 -11.74
CA ASP A 338 -34.45 -8.87 -12.47
C ASP A 338 -34.22 -8.91 -13.99
N ASN A 339 -35.13 -9.55 -14.74
CA ASN A 339 -34.96 -9.77 -16.17
C ASN A 339 -34.86 -8.47 -17.00
N GLU A 340 -35.53 -7.39 -16.61
CA GLU A 340 -35.45 -6.12 -17.35
C GLU A 340 -34.11 -5.41 -17.07
N LYS A 341 -33.63 -5.46 -15.84
CA LYS A 341 -32.30 -4.94 -15.50
C LYS A 341 -31.18 -5.75 -16.16
N GLN A 342 -31.32 -7.08 -16.24
CA GLN A 342 -30.33 -7.93 -16.90
C GLN A 342 -30.09 -7.52 -18.36
N LYS A 343 -31.14 -7.12 -19.11
CA LYS A 343 -30.97 -6.64 -20.49
C LYS A 343 -30.03 -5.42 -20.56
N ILE A 344 -30.18 -4.49 -19.63
CA ILE A 344 -29.33 -3.29 -19.55
C ILE A 344 -27.91 -3.67 -19.14
N LEU A 345 -27.78 -4.52 -18.12
CA LEU A 345 -26.49 -4.99 -17.61
C LEU A 345 -25.67 -5.72 -18.69
N ILE A 346 -26.31 -6.58 -19.47
CA ILE A 346 -25.68 -7.31 -20.57
C ILE A 346 -25.17 -6.33 -21.64
N GLU A 347 -25.99 -5.35 -22.01
CA GLU A 347 -25.59 -4.37 -23.02
C GLU A 347 -24.46 -3.45 -22.52
N GLU A 348 -24.48 -3.03 -21.24
CA GLU A 348 -23.36 -2.28 -20.64
C GLU A 348 -22.08 -3.11 -20.63
N ALA A 349 -22.12 -4.37 -20.22
CA ALA A 349 -20.95 -5.26 -20.18
C ALA A 349 -20.34 -5.50 -21.58
N LYS A 350 -21.17 -5.55 -22.62
CA LYS A 350 -20.76 -5.69 -24.01
C LYS A 350 -20.01 -4.46 -24.54
N ASN A 351 -20.40 -3.28 -24.08
CA ASN A 351 -19.82 -2.00 -24.49
C ASN A 351 -18.87 -1.42 -23.42
N ALA A 352 -18.39 -2.23 -22.48
CA ALA A 352 -17.56 -1.81 -21.36
C ALA A 352 -16.27 -1.13 -21.82
N GLN A 353 -15.88 -0.06 -21.11
CA GLN A 353 -14.69 0.74 -21.38
C GLN A 353 -13.81 0.87 -20.12
N GLY A 354 -12.60 1.39 -20.28
CA GLY A 354 -11.65 1.55 -19.20
C GLY A 354 -11.32 0.21 -18.54
N MET A 355 -11.28 0.15 -17.22
CA MET A 355 -11.02 -1.08 -16.47
C MET A 355 -12.05 -2.19 -16.76
N SER A 356 -13.30 -1.82 -17.01
CA SER A 356 -14.36 -2.77 -17.34
C SER A 356 -14.16 -3.48 -18.68
N ALA A 357 -13.33 -2.95 -19.58
CA ALA A 357 -12.96 -3.62 -20.83
C ALA A 357 -12.15 -4.91 -20.60
N ALA A 358 -11.62 -5.12 -19.41
CA ALA A 358 -10.91 -6.34 -19.02
C ALA A 358 -11.83 -7.53 -18.69
N LEU A 359 -13.17 -7.37 -18.63
CA LEU A 359 -14.10 -8.45 -18.31
C LEU A 359 -13.87 -9.74 -19.11
N PRO A 360 -13.61 -9.73 -20.43
CA PRO A 360 -13.32 -10.95 -21.20
C PRO A 360 -12.08 -11.71 -20.74
N MET A 361 -11.13 -11.03 -20.10
CA MET A 361 -9.88 -11.59 -19.61
C MET A 361 -10.01 -12.21 -18.21
N LEU A 362 -11.16 -12.07 -17.56
CA LEU A 362 -11.40 -12.66 -16.25
C LEU A 362 -11.47 -14.18 -16.33
N LYS A 363 -10.86 -14.82 -15.34
CA LYS A 363 -10.89 -16.26 -15.11
C LYS A 363 -11.81 -16.56 -13.93
N VAL A 364 -12.59 -17.62 -14.01
CA VAL A 364 -13.40 -18.07 -12.87
C VAL A 364 -12.48 -18.73 -11.84
N GLY A 365 -12.42 -18.13 -10.65
CA GLY A 365 -11.66 -18.62 -9.50
C GLY A 365 -12.49 -19.57 -8.63
N ASP A 366 -12.68 -19.20 -7.37
CA ASP A 366 -13.46 -20.01 -6.43
C ASP A 366 -14.96 -19.94 -6.72
N VAL A 367 -15.59 -21.12 -6.69
CA VAL A 367 -17.02 -21.33 -6.90
C VAL A 367 -17.63 -22.10 -5.72
N TYR A 368 -18.94 -21.94 -5.49
CA TYR A 368 -19.61 -22.48 -4.31
C TYR A 368 -20.75 -23.44 -4.65
N SER A 369 -21.33 -23.34 -5.85
CA SER A 369 -22.37 -24.26 -6.32
C SER A 369 -21.76 -25.39 -7.16
N LYS A 370 -22.33 -26.59 -7.04
CA LYS A 370 -21.89 -27.75 -7.82
C LYS A 370 -21.99 -27.52 -9.34
N GLN A 371 -22.98 -26.74 -9.78
CA GLN A 371 -23.14 -26.45 -11.20
C GLN A 371 -22.02 -25.57 -11.78
N ASN A 372 -21.39 -24.71 -10.97
CA ASN A 372 -20.33 -23.82 -11.41
C ASN A 372 -18.95 -24.49 -11.43
N GLU A 373 -18.78 -25.68 -10.83
CA GLU A 373 -17.51 -26.41 -10.83
C GLU A 373 -16.93 -26.62 -12.24
N ILE A 374 -17.78 -26.72 -13.25
CA ILE A 374 -17.35 -26.89 -14.66
C ILE A 374 -16.68 -25.63 -15.24
N TYR A 375 -16.86 -24.46 -14.61
CA TYR A 375 -16.29 -23.19 -15.05
C TYR A 375 -14.98 -22.87 -14.34
N LYS A 376 -14.70 -23.46 -13.18
CA LYS A 376 -13.49 -23.17 -12.41
C LYS A 376 -12.24 -23.29 -13.27
N GLY A 377 -11.45 -22.21 -13.27
CA GLY A 377 -10.22 -22.12 -14.04
C GLY A 377 -10.36 -21.71 -15.51
N LYS A 378 -11.58 -21.53 -16.02
CA LYS A 378 -11.81 -21.09 -17.41
C LYS A 378 -11.90 -19.56 -17.50
N TYR A 379 -11.49 -19.02 -18.63
CA TYR A 379 -11.72 -17.61 -18.95
C TYR A 379 -13.16 -17.35 -19.34
N LEU A 380 -13.70 -16.18 -18.99
CA LEU A 380 -15.08 -15.83 -19.34
C LEU A 380 -15.31 -15.84 -20.84
N VAL A 381 -14.35 -15.41 -21.66
CA VAL A 381 -14.43 -15.46 -23.12
C VAL A 381 -14.64 -16.89 -23.64
N GLU A 382 -13.97 -17.88 -23.08
CA GLU A 382 -14.11 -19.30 -23.46
C GLU A 382 -15.50 -19.84 -23.11
N ILE A 383 -16.05 -19.41 -21.97
CA ILE A 383 -17.40 -19.78 -21.55
C ILE A 383 -18.44 -19.14 -22.48
N CYS A 384 -18.27 -17.85 -22.82
CA CYS A 384 -19.13 -17.14 -23.78
C CYS A 384 -19.19 -17.86 -25.13
N GLU A 385 -18.03 -18.27 -25.68
CA GLU A 385 -17.95 -19.00 -26.95
C GLU A 385 -18.63 -20.38 -26.87
N THR A 386 -18.42 -21.10 -25.77
CA THR A 386 -18.96 -22.45 -25.57
C THR A 386 -20.49 -22.45 -25.42
N GLU A 387 -21.00 -21.45 -24.68
CA GLU A 387 -22.45 -21.38 -24.38
C GLU A 387 -23.25 -20.50 -25.36
N GLY A 388 -22.56 -19.74 -26.22
CA GLY A 388 -23.20 -18.79 -27.14
C GLY A 388 -23.90 -17.64 -26.43
N LYS A 389 -23.35 -17.20 -25.28
CA LYS A 389 -23.92 -16.15 -24.44
C LYS A 389 -23.02 -14.91 -24.42
N ASP A 390 -23.60 -13.74 -24.20
CA ASP A 390 -22.91 -12.50 -23.95
C ASP A 390 -22.20 -12.52 -22.56
N ILE A 391 -21.12 -11.77 -22.42
CA ILE A 391 -20.28 -11.78 -21.21
C ILE A 391 -21.04 -11.36 -19.95
N GLY A 392 -21.88 -10.34 -20.05
CA GLY A 392 -22.73 -9.91 -18.92
C GLY A 392 -23.68 -11.02 -18.46
N GLN A 393 -24.24 -11.80 -19.42
CA GLN A 393 -25.11 -12.94 -19.10
C GLN A 393 -24.33 -14.06 -18.38
N VAL A 394 -23.12 -14.38 -18.87
CA VAL A 394 -22.26 -15.41 -18.24
C VAL A 394 -21.90 -15.02 -16.81
N ILE A 395 -21.49 -13.76 -16.58
CA ILE A 395 -21.17 -13.28 -15.23
C ILE A 395 -22.39 -13.40 -14.30
N LEU A 396 -23.57 -12.95 -14.76
CA LEU A 396 -24.80 -13.00 -13.96
C LEU A 396 -25.24 -14.44 -13.66
N ASP A 397 -25.23 -15.33 -14.65
CA ASP A 397 -25.62 -16.74 -14.48
C ASP A 397 -24.74 -17.43 -13.42
N ILE A 398 -23.41 -17.26 -13.53
CA ILE A 398 -22.45 -17.88 -12.62
C ILE A 398 -22.58 -17.26 -11.21
N ALA A 399 -22.61 -15.93 -11.12
CA ALA A 399 -22.63 -15.24 -9.83
C ALA A 399 -23.93 -15.49 -9.06
N LEU A 400 -25.09 -15.44 -9.72
CA LEU A 400 -26.39 -15.70 -9.08
C LEU A 400 -26.50 -17.14 -8.57
N ALA A 401 -25.93 -18.10 -9.28
CA ALA A 401 -25.91 -19.49 -8.85
C ALA A 401 -25.08 -19.73 -7.58
N ASP A 402 -24.13 -18.86 -7.31
CA ASP A 402 -23.23 -18.90 -6.14
C ASP A 402 -23.57 -17.83 -5.09
N ASP A 403 -24.76 -17.29 -5.11
CA ASP A 403 -25.20 -16.28 -4.14
C ASP A 403 -24.31 -15.01 -4.18
N LEU A 404 -23.83 -14.62 -5.37
CA LEU A 404 -22.91 -13.55 -5.72
C LEU A 404 -21.47 -13.72 -5.20
N LYS A 405 -21.11 -14.89 -4.66
CA LYS A 405 -19.80 -15.15 -4.02
C LYS A 405 -18.74 -15.67 -4.98
N THR A 406 -19.11 -16.06 -6.21
CA THR A 406 -18.12 -16.49 -7.23
C THR A 406 -17.00 -15.48 -7.36
N GLU A 407 -15.77 -15.97 -7.37
CA GLU A 407 -14.59 -15.17 -7.64
C GLU A 407 -14.27 -15.15 -9.13
N PHE A 408 -14.10 -13.95 -9.67
CA PHE A 408 -13.59 -13.71 -11.00
C PHE A 408 -12.24 -13.00 -10.89
N GLN A 409 -11.21 -13.53 -11.53
CA GLN A 409 -9.83 -13.14 -11.35
C GLN A 409 -9.25 -12.51 -12.63
N LEU A 410 -8.74 -11.27 -12.54
CA LEU A 410 -7.86 -10.68 -13.56
C LEU A 410 -6.42 -10.93 -13.13
N MET A 411 -5.75 -11.86 -13.81
CA MET A 411 -4.43 -12.33 -13.41
C MET A 411 -3.42 -12.15 -14.54
N ASP A 412 -2.17 -11.83 -14.19
CA ASP A 412 -1.02 -11.78 -15.12
C ASP A 412 -1.21 -10.79 -16.29
N VAL A 413 -1.92 -9.69 -16.08
CA VAL A 413 -2.17 -8.66 -17.12
C VAL A 413 -1.33 -7.41 -16.88
N ILE A 414 -1.46 -6.80 -15.72
CA ILE A 414 -0.77 -5.57 -15.36
C ILE A 414 0.52 -5.93 -14.62
N ASN A 415 1.62 -5.30 -14.99
CA ASN A 415 2.95 -5.56 -14.42
C ASN A 415 3.45 -7.01 -14.62
N SER A 416 3.04 -7.63 -15.73
CA SER A 416 3.33 -9.05 -16.01
C SER A 416 4.66 -9.26 -16.73
N ASP A 417 5.24 -8.26 -17.38
CA ASP A 417 6.54 -8.36 -18.02
C ASP A 417 7.69 -8.27 -17.01
N LYS A 418 8.19 -9.44 -16.63
CA LYS A 418 9.23 -9.59 -15.61
C LYS A 418 10.57 -8.93 -15.93
N GLU A 419 10.90 -8.72 -17.19
CA GLU A 419 12.11 -7.98 -17.59
C GLU A 419 11.93 -6.48 -17.29
N SER A 420 10.82 -5.91 -17.74
CA SER A 420 10.48 -4.51 -17.43
C SER A 420 10.34 -4.26 -15.94
N VAL A 421 9.71 -5.18 -15.20
CA VAL A 421 9.59 -5.08 -13.73
C VAL A 421 10.96 -5.12 -13.07
N SER A 422 11.85 -6.04 -13.50
CA SER A 422 13.23 -6.08 -12.99
C SER A 422 13.97 -4.78 -13.25
N TYR A 423 13.81 -4.20 -14.44
CA TYR A 423 14.39 -2.92 -14.79
C TYR A 423 13.90 -1.80 -13.87
N LEU A 424 12.59 -1.72 -13.61
CA LEU A 424 12.02 -0.72 -12.69
C LEU A 424 12.52 -0.89 -11.26
N ILE A 425 12.55 -2.12 -10.75
CA ILE A 425 13.05 -2.43 -9.41
C ILE A 425 14.53 -2.04 -9.26
N MET A 426 15.34 -2.21 -10.30
CA MET A 426 16.77 -1.90 -10.28
C MET A 426 17.09 -0.43 -10.53
N ASN A 427 16.11 0.36 -10.98
CA ASN A 427 16.34 1.74 -11.38
C ASN A 427 16.28 2.69 -10.16
N GLU A 428 17.33 3.47 -9.97
CA GLU A 428 17.45 4.43 -8.86
C GLU A 428 16.44 5.61 -8.90
N LEU A 429 15.67 5.77 -10.00
CA LEU A 429 14.57 6.74 -10.10
C LEU A 429 13.23 6.16 -9.63
N CYS A 430 13.18 4.87 -9.30
CA CYS A 430 12.01 4.20 -8.77
C CYS A 430 12.32 3.59 -7.41
N HIS A 431 11.60 3.97 -6.38
CA HIS A 431 11.65 3.28 -5.09
C HIS A 431 10.88 1.95 -5.17
N PHE A 432 11.39 0.93 -4.52
CA PHE A 432 10.66 -0.28 -4.21
C PHE A 432 9.72 -0.01 -3.02
N GLY A 433 8.45 -0.49 -3.09
CA GLY A 433 7.51 -0.36 -1.98
C GLY A 433 6.21 0.36 -2.38
N ALA A 434 5.61 -0.04 -3.50
CA ALA A 434 4.25 0.35 -3.87
C ALA A 434 3.29 -0.82 -3.63
N SER A 435 3.33 -1.40 -2.42
CA SER A 435 2.55 -2.61 -2.10
C SER A 435 1.06 -2.37 -2.12
N ASP A 436 0.66 -1.15 -1.78
CA ASP A 436 -0.73 -0.77 -1.60
C ASP A 436 -1.43 -1.61 -0.51
N ALA A 437 -0.66 -2.03 0.51
CA ALA A 437 -1.15 -2.88 1.58
C ALA A 437 -2.18 -2.13 2.44
N GLY A 438 -3.32 -2.77 2.70
CA GLY A 438 -4.45 -2.16 3.40
C GLY A 438 -5.45 -1.45 2.48
N ALA A 439 -5.15 -1.34 1.17
CA ALA A 439 -6.05 -0.83 0.15
C ALA A 439 -6.82 -1.95 -0.56
N HIS A 440 -7.98 -1.60 -1.13
CA HIS A 440 -8.77 -2.48 -2.01
C HIS A 440 -8.95 -3.90 -1.45
N ILE A 441 -9.17 -3.98 -0.14
CA ILE A 441 -9.03 -5.19 0.67
C ILE A 441 -9.89 -6.37 0.23
N THR A 442 -10.99 -6.14 -0.49
CA THR A 442 -11.83 -7.22 -1.04
C THR A 442 -11.47 -7.59 -2.47
N GLN A 443 -10.48 -6.92 -3.08
CA GLN A 443 -10.05 -7.16 -4.46
C GLN A 443 -8.66 -7.77 -4.56
N PHE A 444 -7.75 -7.47 -3.65
CA PHE A 444 -6.43 -8.09 -3.56
C PHE A 444 -5.81 -7.93 -2.15
N CYS A 445 -4.68 -8.60 -1.93
CA CYS A 445 -3.81 -8.34 -0.79
C CYS A 445 -2.53 -7.66 -1.28
N GLY A 446 -2.34 -6.40 -0.90
CA GLY A 446 -1.14 -5.63 -1.25
C GLY A 446 0.13 -6.14 -0.58
N THR A 447 -0.02 -6.76 0.60
CA THR A 447 1.11 -7.27 1.39
C THR A 447 1.83 -8.42 0.70
N GLY A 448 3.13 -8.55 0.94
CA GLY A 448 3.95 -9.67 0.47
C GLY A 448 4.87 -9.34 -0.69
N ASP A 449 4.95 -8.09 -1.12
CA ASP A 449 5.86 -7.64 -2.17
C ASP A 449 7.33 -7.92 -1.83
N THR A 450 7.73 -7.71 -0.58
CA THR A 450 9.07 -8.01 -0.08
C THR A 450 9.39 -9.50 -0.19
N THR A 451 8.43 -10.35 0.17
CA THR A 451 8.55 -11.81 0.04
C THR A 451 8.62 -12.23 -1.42
N HIS A 452 7.78 -11.66 -2.29
CA HIS A 452 7.80 -11.98 -3.73
C HIS A 452 9.14 -11.57 -4.38
N LEU A 453 9.70 -10.43 -3.99
CA LEU A 453 11.04 -10.02 -4.46
C LEU A 453 12.10 -11.06 -4.08
N LEU A 454 12.13 -11.50 -2.83
CA LEU A 454 13.09 -12.51 -2.35
C LEU A 454 12.86 -13.88 -2.99
N GLU A 455 11.62 -14.34 -3.07
CA GLU A 455 11.24 -15.62 -3.66
C GLU A 455 11.57 -15.65 -5.15
N HIS A 456 10.92 -14.77 -5.92
CA HIS A 456 10.95 -14.85 -7.38
C HIS A 456 12.23 -14.25 -8.00
N TYR A 457 12.60 -13.02 -7.62
CA TYR A 457 13.70 -12.30 -8.29
C TYR A 457 15.08 -12.66 -7.74
N VAL A 458 15.18 -12.98 -6.44
CA VAL A 458 16.46 -13.33 -5.82
C VAL A 458 16.71 -14.83 -5.90
N ARG A 459 15.82 -15.65 -5.33
CA ARG A 459 16.03 -17.10 -5.22
C ARG A 459 15.82 -17.85 -6.54
N ASP A 460 14.64 -17.68 -7.17
CA ASP A 460 14.21 -18.54 -8.27
C ASP A 460 14.82 -18.13 -9.60
N THR A 461 14.71 -16.85 -9.97
CA THR A 461 15.20 -16.34 -11.27
C THR A 461 16.61 -15.77 -11.22
N LYS A 462 17.10 -15.43 -10.03
CA LYS A 462 18.44 -14.84 -9.80
C LYS A 462 18.70 -13.57 -10.61
N LYS A 463 17.64 -12.82 -10.92
CA LYS A 463 17.75 -11.56 -11.68
C LYS A 463 18.31 -10.42 -10.83
N ILE A 464 18.10 -10.48 -9.53
CA ILE A 464 18.55 -9.47 -8.57
C ILE A 464 19.36 -10.16 -7.47
N SER A 465 20.53 -9.61 -7.13
CA SER A 465 21.32 -10.15 -6.02
C SER A 465 20.63 -9.93 -4.69
N LEU A 466 20.88 -10.81 -3.70
CA LEU A 466 20.32 -10.66 -2.36
C LEU A 466 20.70 -9.31 -1.73
N SER A 467 21.98 -8.91 -1.83
CA SER A 467 22.47 -7.64 -1.29
C SER A 467 21.75 -6.43 -1.92
N THR A 468 21.56 -6.45 -3.23
CA THR A 468 20.81 -5.40 -3.95
C THR A 468 19.36 -5.36 -3.52
N ALA A 469 18.67 -6.51 -3.45
CA ALA A 469 17.27 -6.58 -3.05
C ALA A 469 17.07 -6.02 -1.63
N ILE A 470 17.93 -6.42 -0.68
CA ILE A 470 17.88 -5.91 0.69
C ILE A 470 18.14 -4.39 0.71
N HIS A 471 19.16 -3.90 -0.01
CA HIS A 471 19.44 -2.47 -0.10
C HIS A 471 18.24 -1.66 -0.59
N ARG A 472 17.58 -2.12 -1.66
CA ARG A 472 16.39 -1.49 -2.27
C ARG A 472 15.18 -1.46 -1.33
N MET A 473 15.01 -2.48 -0.48
CA MET A 473 13.91 -2.58 0.49
C MET A 473 14.20 -1.85 1.81
N THR A 474 15.42 -1.36 2.04
CA THR A 474 15.85 -0.89 3.36
C THR A 474 16.60 0.45 3.30
N GLN A 475 17.93 0.47 3.17
CA GLN A 475 18.74 1.66 3.32
C GLN A 475 18.45 2.74 2.28
N GLU A 476 18.24 2.37 1.04
CA GLU A 476 17.94 3.34 -0.02
C GLU A 476 16.68 4.13 0.30
N VAL A 477 15.59 3.41 0.56
CA VAL A 477 14.31 4.01 0.94
C VAL A 477 14.42 4.80 2.23
N ALA A 478 15.11 4.26 3.25
CA ALA A 478 15.31 4.95 4.52
C ALA A 478 16.02 6.30 4.35
N ASN A 479 17.06 6.33 3.51
CA ASN A 479 17.81 7.56 3.25
C ASN A 479 16.98 8.63 2.57
N ASP A 480 16.26 8.26 1.51
CA ASP A 480 15.48 9.21 0.71
C ASP A 480 14.24 9.71 1.46
N TRP A 481 13.66 8.87 2.32
CA TRP A 481 12.51 9.23 3.16
C TRP A 481 12.88 9.89 4.49
N GLY A 482 14.17 10.12 4.76
CA GLY A 482 14.63 10.79 5.98
C GLY A 482 14.58 9.92 7.23
N LEU A 483 14.54 8.59 7.10
CA LEU A 483 14.55 7.62 8.19
C LEU A 483 15.98 7.19 8.51
N HIS A 484 16.86 8.16 8.82
CA HIS A 484 18.31 7.96 8.90
C HIS A 484 18.78 7.10 10.08
N ASP A 485 17.91 6.76 11.02
CA ASP A 485 18.24 5.93 12.19
C ASP A 485 18.06 4.43 11.97
N ARG A 486 17.56 3.99 10.79
CA ARG A 486 17.19 2.61 10.46
C ARG A 486 17.55 2.20 9.03
N GLY A 487 17.12 1.01 8.59
CA GLY A 487 17.35 0.49 7.25
C GLY A 487 18.75 -0.07 7.00
N VAL A 488 19.60 -0.15 8.03
CA VAL A 488 20.97 -0.69 7.94
C VAL A 488 21.37 -1.37 9.25
N ILE A 489 22.09 -2.48 9.16
CA ILE A 489 22.72 -3.12 10.34
C ILE A 489 24.04 -2.42 10.60
N GLN A 490 24.02 -1.44 11.51
CA GLN A 490 25.16 -0.63 11.89
C GLN A 490 25.05 -0.23 13.37
N ASN A 491 26.19 -0.16 14.06
CA ASN A 491 26.21 0.28 15.45
C ASN A 491 25.55 1.67 15.62
N GLY A 492 24.69 1.78 16.63
CA GLY A 492 23.94 2.99 16.95
C GLY A 492 22.64 3.17 16.19
N LYS A 493 22.31 2.29 15.24
CA LYS A 493 21.03 2.30 14.52
C LYS A 493 19.96 1.51 15.26
N ALA A 494 18.70 1.78 14.94
CA ALA A 494 17.55 1.04 15.46
C ALA A 494 17.67 -0.44 15.10
N ALA A 495 17.39 -1.30 16.06
CA ALA A 495 17.40 -2.75 15.84
C ALA A 495 16.07 -3.22 15.27
N ASP A 496 15.79 -2.79 14.04
CA ASP A 496 14.72 -3.29 13.18
C ASP A 496 15.35 -4.32 12.26
N LEU A 497 15.06 -5.60 12.49
CA LEU A 497 15.76 -6.72 11.86
C LEU A 497 14.80 -7.81 11.43
N VAL A 498 15.18 -8.55 10.40
CA VAL A 498 14.48 -9.75 9.95
C VAL A 498 15.45 -10.92 9.79
N LEU A 499 15.10 -12.05 10.39
CA LEU A 499 15.81 -13.32 10.26
C LEU A 499 14.99 -14.27 9.41
N PHE A 500 15.57 -14.78 8.31
CA PHE A 500 14.86 -15.66 7.37
C PHE A 500 15.78 -16.67 6.67
N ASP A 501 15.17 -17.74 6.16
CA ASP A 501 15.85 -18.70 5.29
C ASP A 501 15.52 -18.39 3.83
N ILE A 502 16.51 -17.96 3.05
CA ILE A 502 16.31 -17.61 1.63
C ILE A 502 15.81 -18.80 0.80
N ASN A 503 16.13 -20.04 1.21
CA ASN A 503 15.69 -21.23 0.48
C ASN A 503 14.22 -21.58 0.72
N GLU A 504 13.63 -21.09 1.84
CA GLU A 504 12.26 -21.38 2.24
C GLU A 504 11.33 -20.17 2.15
N VAL A 505 11.88 -18.93 2.12
CA VAL A 505 11.08 -17.72 2.06
C VAL A 505 10.14 -17.75 0.85
N GLY A 506 8.88 -17.39 1.08
CA GLY A 506 7.89 -17.37 0.00
C GLY A 506 6.46 -17.15 0.51
N ILE A 507 5.55 -17.02 -0.43
CA ILE A 507 4.11 -16.97 -0.17
C ILE A 507 3.62 -18.39 0.09
N SER A 508 3.02 -18.65 1.26
CA SER A 508 2.49 -19.97 1.61
C SER A 508 1.04 -20.16 1.22
N LYS A 509 0.24 -19.11 1.33
CA LYS A 509 -1.20 -19.13 1.09
C LYS A 509 -1.73 -17.73 0.85
N GLU A 510 -2.71 -17.61 -0.03
CA GLU A 510 -3.62 -16.47 -0.13
C GLU A 510 -5.04 -16.94 0.15
N ALA A 511 -5.82 -16.16 0.89
CA ALA A 511 -7.19 -16.52 1.25
C ALA A 511 -8.07 -15.29 1.46
N PHE A 512 -9.32 -15.38 1.07
CA PHE A 512 -10.36 -14.42 1.43
C PHE A 512 -10.90 -14.80 2.81
N VAL A 513 -10.72 -13.93 3.81
CA VAL A 513 -11.03 -14.21 5.21
C VAL A 513 -11.95 -13.15 5.78
N ASN A 514 -12.73 -13.51 6.80
CA ASN A 514 -13.58 -12.58 7.53
C ASN A 514 -12.96 -12.32 8.91
N ASP A 515 -12.03 -11.37 8.98
CA ASP A 515 -11.28 -11.03 10.18
C ASP A 515 -11.23 -9.52 10.48
N PHE A 516 -11.89 -8.70 9.65
CA PHE A 516 -12.00 -7.27 9.88
C PHE A 516 -13.17 -6.94 10.83
N PRO A 517 -13.05 -5.88 11.64
CA PRO A 517 -14.15 -5.39 12.47
C PRO A 517 -15.41 -5.11 11.65
N GLY A 518 -16.59 -5.28 12.26
CA GLY A 518 -17.86 -5.10 11.57
C GLY A 518 -18.22 -6.24 10.62
N GLU A 519 -17.67 -7.44 10.85
CA GLU A 519 -17.89 -8.64 10.03
C GLU A 519 -17.46 -8.46 8.55
N ALA A 520 -16.47 -7.60 8.32
CA ALA A 520 -15.95 -7.37 6.99
C ALA A 520 -14.88 -8.40 6.60
N SER A 521 -14.76 -8.65 5.31
CA SER A 521 -13.81 -9.61 4.74
C SER A 521 -12.71 -8.91 3.99
N ARG A 522 -11.56 -9.58 3.90
CA ARG A 522 -10.41 -9.13 3.11
C ARG A 522 -9.62 -10.29 2.54
N TYR A 523 -8.77 -10.00 1.55
CA TYR A 523 -7.70 -10.91 1.17
C TYR A 523 -6.54 -10.84 2.14
N MET A 524 -6.04 -12.02 2.54
CA MET A 524 -4.84 -12.19 3.36
C MET A 524 -3.82 -13.03 2.60
N ARG A 525 -2.55 -12.63 2.67
CA ARG A 525 -1.44 -13.38 2.09
C ARG A 525 -0.48 -13.75 3.22
N TYR A 526 -0.30 -15.06 3.42
CA TYR A 526 0.55 -15.61 4.47
C TYR A 526 1.94 -15.91 3.94
N SER A 527 2.95 -15.69 4.77
CA SER A 527 4.34 -15.97 4.44
C SER A 527 4.82 -17.33 4.99
N LYS A 528 6.02 -17.73 4.58
CA LYS A 528 6.82 -18.81 5.15
C LYS A 528 8.29 -18.47 5.07
N GLY A 529 9.13 -19.16 5.85
CA GLY A 529 10.59 -19.01 5.83
C GLY A 529 11.13 -17.84 6.64
N TYR A 530 10.29 -17.07 7.33
CA TYR A 530 10.68 -16.05 8.29
C TYR A 530 10.77 -16.66 9.69
N GLU A 531 11.91 -16.50 10.36
CA GLU A 531 12.17 -17.07 11.70
C GLU A 531 11.89 -16.09 12.82
N ALA A 532 12.20 -14.80 12.60
CA ALA A 532 11.91 -13.73 13.53
C ALA A 532 11.86 -12.38 12.83
N VAL A 533 10.93 -11.53 13.25
CA VAL A 533 10.88 -10.11 12.92
C VAL A 533 11.02 -9.32 14.22
N ILE A 534 11.99 -8.41 14.21
CA ILE A 534 12.42 -7.65 15.38
C ILE A 534 12.20 -6.17 15.08
N VAL A 535 11.45 -5.49 15.95
CA VAL A 535 11.17 -4.06 15.84
C VAL A 535 11.71 -3.37 17.07
N ASN A 536 12.58 -2.39 16.88
CA ASN A 536 13.24 -1.66 17.95
C ASN A 536 13.80 -2.60 19.05
N GLY A 537 14.42 -3.73 18.63
CA GLY A 537 15.09 -4.69 19.49
C GLY A 537 14.19 -5.72 20.19
N SER A 538 12.90 -5.71 19.95
CA SER A 538 11.96 -6.71 20.48
C SER A 538 11.45 -7.61 19.37
N VAL A 539 11.42 -8.92 19.62
CA VAL A 539 10.79 -9.88 18.71
C VAL A 539 9.29 -9.64 18.71
N VAL A 540 8.71 -9.26 17.58
CA VAL A 540 7.27 -9.00 17.40
C VAL A 540 6.56 -10.15 16.69
N TYR A 541 7.30 -10.95 15.94
CA TYR A 541 6.80 -12.12 15.23
C TYR A 541 7.89 -13.18 15.16
N ASP A 542 7.53 -14.45 15.39
CA ASP A 542 8.40 -15.62 15.27
C ASP A 542 7.62 -16.85 14.74
N ASN A 543 8.24 -18.03 14.78
CA ASN A 543 7.61 -19.28 14.35
C ASN A 543 6.36 -19.69 15.14
N ASN A 544 6.05 -19.03 16.27
CA ASN A 544 4.84 -19.22 17.05
C ASN A 544 3.75 -18.18 16.72
N GLY A 545 4.05 -17.22 15.84
CA GLY A 545 3.17 -16.13 15.45
C GLY A 545 3.52 -14.79 16.11
N TYR A 546 2.52 -13.92 16.24
CA TYR A 546 2.69 -12.60 16.85
C TYR A 546 2.91 -12.72 18.36
N THR A 547 3.86 -11.93 18.88
CA THR A 547 4.11 -11.80 20.32
C THR A 547 3.27 -10.67 20.90
N ASP A 548 3.38 -10.45 22.25
CA ASP A 548 2.72 -9.30 22.90
C ASP A 548 3.53 -8.00 22.82
N ALA A 549 4.67 -8.00 22.12
CA ALA A 549 5.54 -6.83 22.04
C ALA A 549 4.87 -5.66 21.29
N ARG A 550 4.92 -4.49 21.88
CA ARG A 550 4.44 -3.22 21.31
C ARG A 550 5.60 -2.23 21.28
N SER A 551 6.61 -2.58 20.48
CA SER A 551 7.86 -1.83 20.38
C SER A 551 7.91 -0.86 19.20
N GLY A 552 6.88 -0.82 18.37
CA GLY A 552 6.76 0.09 17.25
C GLY A 552 6.71 1.55 17.67
N LYS A 553 7.11 2.43 16.76
CA LYS A 553 7.18 3.90 16.99
C LYS A 553 6.62 4.65 15.80
N ILE A 554 6.18 5.89 16.05
CA ILE A 554 6.05 6.89 14.99
C ILE A 554 7.46 7.37 14.63
N VAL A 555 7.82 7.34 13.32
CA VAL A 555 9.18 7.57 12.81
C VAL A 555 9.24 8.70 11.79
#